data_cf4391969407db30f15ad99ce976c7e9
#
_entry.id   cf4391969407db30f15ad99ce976c7e9
#
_cell.length_a   1.000
_cell.length_b   1.000
_cell.length_c   1.000
_cell.angle_alpha   90.00
_cell.angle_beta   90.00
_cell.angle_gamma   90.00
#
_symmetry.space_group_name_H-M   'P 1'
#
loop_
_entity.id
_entity.type
_entity.pdbx_description
1 polymer ?
#
loop_
_entity_poly.entity_id
_entity_poly.type
_entity_poly.pdbx_seq_one_letter_code
_entity_poly.pdbx_strand_id
1 'polypeptide(L)'
;MEAFRRLAFICNEKEQECYKCPVSKYCNTYIENARKNVSADSLKMIDLFCGAGGLSLGFTQEGFVTSLANDIQDCCVDTYAHNHPETPRDHIVLGDIKDVVKNLDKLLAGRNVDIVVGGPPCQGFSMANRQRLIDDPRNHLYKSYVEVVKKVHPKFFVMENVKGMLSVAEQVKEDFRAIGYSVECHILNAKNFGVPQNRERLIYIGNCLGVDNEQIFNEIFALSENIPEHNLGDALFALRELEASRVKNSTESGSI
;
A
#
# COMPACT_ATOMS: atom_id res chain seq x y z
N MET A 1 -16.79 -5.01 -30.84
CA MET A 1 -16.64 -3.68 -31.50
C MET A 1 -17.02 -2.52 -30.58
N GLU A 2 -18.04 -2.63 -29.73
CA GLU A 2 -18.47 -1.60 -28.79
C GLU A 2 -17.35 -1.24 -27.75
N ALA A 3 -16.65 -2.24 -27.22
CA ALA A 3 -15.55 -2.04 -26.30
C ALA A 3 -14.38 -1.24 -26.92
N PHE A 4 -14.07 -1.48 -28.19
CA PHE A 4 -13.03 -0.72 -28.90
C PHE A 4 -13.45 0.73 -29.20
N ARG A 5 -14.76 0.99 -29.42
CA ARG A 5 -15.27 2.37 -29.59
C ARG A 5 -15.19 3.15 -28.28
N ARG A 6 -15.50 2.51 -27.15
CA ARG A 6 -15.34 3.13 -25.81
C ARG A 6 -13.88 3.41 -25.46
N LEU A 7 -12.97 2.49 -25.81
CA LEU A 7 -11.52 2.70 -25.65
C LEU A 7 -11.03 3.88 -26.50
N ALA A 8 -11.44 3.98 -27.77
CA ALA A 8 -11.09 5.10 -28.64
C ALA A 8 -11.63 6.43 -28.13
N PHE A 9 -12.82 6.43 -27.51
CA PHE A 9 -13.41 7.62 -26.90
C PHE A 9 -12.60 8.09 -25.67
N ILE A 10 -12.27 7.18 -24.75
CA ILE A 10 -11.46 7.49 -23.56
C ILE A 10 -10.07 8.00 -23.92
N CYS A 11 -9.45 7.45 -24.98
CA CYS A 11 -8.11 7.87 -25.43
C CYS A 11 -8.08 9.21 -26.17
N ASN A 12 -9.20 9.67 -26.69
CA ASN A 12 -9.28 10.91 -27.49
C ASN A 12 -9.73 12.15 -26.70
N GLU A 13 -10.11 12.01 -25.44
CA GLU A 13 -10.47 13.14 -24.60
C GLU A 13 -9.22 13.94 -24.19
N LYS A 14 -9.36 15.28 -24.11
CA LYS A 14 -8.27 16.19 -23.73
C LYS A 14 -7.72 15.95 -22.34
N GLU A 15 -8.52 15.35 -21.46
CA GLU A 15 -8.12 14.89 -20.14
C GLU A 15 -8.21 13.35 -20.15
N GLN A 16 -7.08 12.71 -20.42
CA GLN A 16 -7.01 11.24 -20.44
C GLN A 16 -7.16 10.67 -19.04
N GLU A 17 -8.34 10.18 -18.70
CA GLU A 17 -8.60 9.42 -17.46
C GLU A 17 -8.04 7.98 -17.59
N CYS A 18 -6.74 7.86 -17.85
CA CYS A 18 -6.10 6.57 -18.07
C CYS A 18 -6.28 5.58 -16.93
N TYR A 19 -6.45 6.07 -15.70
CA TYR A 19 -6.73 5.24 -14.52
C TYR A 19 -8.08 4.53 -14.58
N LYS A 20 -9.05 5.04 -15.36
CA LYS A 20 -10.34 4.39 -15.62
C LYS A 20 -10.32 3.46 -16.83
N CYS A 21 -9.24 3.44 -17.60
CA CYS A 21 -9.15 2.64 -18.80
C CYS A 21 -8.90 1.16 -18.47
N PRO A 22 -9.74 0.22 -18.94
CA PRO A 22 -9.62 -1.20 -18.60
C PRO A 22 -8.35 -1.87 -19.15
N VAL A 23 -7.65 -1.21 -20.09
CA VAL A 23 -6.39 -1.70 -20.67
C VAL A 23 -5.19 -0.82 -20.31
N SER A 24 -5.34 0.11 -19.36
CA SER A 24 -4.28 1.06 -18.99
C SER A 24 -2.95 0.37 -18.69
N LYS A 25 -2.97 -0.71 -17.92
CA LYS A 25 -1.80 -1.49 -17.53
C LYS A 25 -1.04 -2.16 -18.69
N TYR A 26 -1.67 -2.30 -19.86
CA TYR A 26 -1.05 -2.81 -21.08
C TYR A 26 -0.77 -1.71 -22.11
N CYS A 27 -1.14 -0.48 -21.79
CA CYS A 27 -1.01 0.65 -22.71
C CYS A 27 0.36 1.32 -22.50
N ASN A 28 1.21 1.25 -23.50
CA ASN A 28 2.52 1.91 -23.46
C ASN A 28 2.39 3.42 -23.19
N THR A 29 1.38 4.07 -23.72
CA THR A 29 1.13 5.51 -23.48
C THR A 29 0.82 5.78 -22.01
N TYR A 30 0.03 4.93 -21.35
CA TYR A 30 -0.23 5.05 -19.93
C TYR A 30 1.05 4.89 -19.10
N ILE A 31 1.83 3.82 -19.38
CA ILE A 31 3.10 3.55 -18.70
C ILE A 31 4.09 4.69 -18.91
N GLU A 32 4.22 5.20 -20.14
CA GLU A 32 5.10 6.33 -20.45
C GLU A 32 4.64 7.62 -19.79
N ASN A 33 3.34 7.90 -19.75
CA ASN A 33 2.79 9.08 -19.08
C ASN A 33 2.94 8.98 -17.55
N ALA A 34 2.70 7.82 -16.97
CA ALA A 34 2.94 7.59 -15.54
C ALA A 34 4.41 7.85 -15.17
N ARG A 35 5.36 7.38 -16.01
CA ARG A 35 6.78 7.63 -15.82
C ARG A 35 7.19 9.10 -16.06
N LYS A 36 6.54 9.80 -16.98
CA LYS A 36 6.81 11.24 -17.26
C LYS A 36 6.31 12.16 -16.15
N ASN A 37 5.27 11.76 -15.44
CA ASN A 37 4.74 12.52 -14.29
C ASN A 37 5.62 12.45 -13.05
N VAL A 38 6.68 11.64 -13.07
CA VAL A 38 7.70 11.59 -12.02
C VAL A 38 8.62 12.79 -12.16
N SER A 39 8.44 13.80 -11.31
CA SER A 39 9.37 14.92 -11.21
C SER A 39 10.53 14.61 -10.27
N ALA A 40 11.62 15.39 -10.37
CA ALA A 40 12.71 15.33 -9.40
C ALA A 40 12.22 15.61 -7.96
N ASP A 41 11.18 16.45 -7.84
CA ASP A 41 10.58 16.88 -6.58
C ASP A 41 9.49 15.93 -6.05
N SER A 42 9.15 14.86 -6.80
CA SER A 42 8.19 13.86 -6.33
C SER A 42 8.66 13.24 -5.01
N LEU A 43 7.76 13.11 -4.05
CA LEU A 43 8.05 12.44 -2.78
C LEU A 43 8.33 10.95 -3.00
N LYS A 44 9.30 10.43 -2.26
CA LYS A 44 9.83 9.07 -2.42
C LYS A 44 9.35 8.17 -1.29
N MET A 45 8.87 6.97 -1.65
CA MET A 45 8.42 6.00 -0.66
C MET A 45 9.16 4.67 -0.74
N ILE A 46 9.22 4.00 0.42
CA ILE A 46 9.47 2.55 0.53
C ILE A 46 8.15 1.89 0.88
N ASP A 47 7.80 0.78 0.20
CA ASP A 47 6.66 -0.09 0.57
C ASP A 47 7.18 -1.46 1.03
N LEU A 48 7.04 -1.76 2.32
CA LEU A 48 7.46 -3.00 2.94
C LEU A 48 6.28 -3.97 3.10
N PHE A 49 6.50 -5.24 2.82
CA PHE A 49 5.42 -6.25 2.80
C PHE A 49 4.35 -5.86 1.79
N CYS A 50 4.80 -5.44 0.61
CA CYS A 50 4.00 -4.69 -0.34
C CYS A 50 2.85 -5.51 -0.99
N GLY A 51 2.92 -6.84 -0.95
CA GLY A 51 1.93 -7.71 -1.57
C GLY A 51 1.69 -7.32 -3.05
N ALA A 52 0.43 -7.12 -3.41
CA ALA A 52 0.03 -6.68 -4.75
C ALA A 52 0.16 -5.15 -4.98
N GLY A 53 0.63 -4.38 -3.98
CA GLY A 53 0.83 -2.94 -4.08
C GLY A 53 -0.40 -2.09 -3.77
N GLY A 54 -1.38 -2.61 -3.01
CA GLY A 54 -2.60 -1.86 -2.70
C GLY A 54 -2.34 -0.58 -1.90
N LEU A 55 -1.39 -0.61 -0.96
CA LEU A 55 -1.01 0.58 -0.19
C LEU A 55 -0.24 1.57 -1.08
N SER A 56 0.73 1.08 -1.85
CA SER A 56 1.46 1.87 -2.84
C SER A 56 0.54 2.57 -3.84
N LEU A 57 -0.55 1.92 -4.27
CA LEU A 57 -1.48 2.50 -5.24
C LEU A 57 -2.06 3.83 -4.75
N GLY A 58 -2.49 3.90 -3.47
CA GLY A 58 -2.99 5.15 -2.90
C GLY A 58 -1.94 6.26 -2.92
N PHE A 59 -0.71 5.96 -2.56
CA PHE A 59 0.38 6.94 -2.56
C PHE A 59 0.81 7.35 -3.98
N THR A 60 0.87 6.41 -4.93
CA THR A 60 1.24 6.74 -6.32
C THR A 60 0.18 7.59 -7.02
N GLN A 61 -1.10 7.43 -6.68
CA GLN A 61 -2.17 8.31 -7.15
C GLN A 61 -1.99 9.77 -6.69
N GLU A 62 -1.36 9.97 -5.53
CA GLU A 62 -1.01 11.29 -4.99
C GLU A 62 0.41 11.75 -5.41
N GLY A 63 1.02 11.10 -6.40
CA GLY A 63 2.30 11.52 -6.99
C GLY A 63 3.55 11.04 -6.28
N PHE A 64 3.43 10.13 -5.31
CA PHE A 64 4.60 9.48 -4.71
C PHE A 64 5.25 8.50 -5.68
N VAL A 65 6.56 8.33 -5.52
CA VAL A 65 7.37 7.41 -6.34
C VAL A 65 8.00 6.34 -5.47
N THR A 66 7.90 5.09 -5.90
CA THR A 66 8.49 3.97 -5.17
C THR A 66 10.00 3.92 -5.37
N SER A 67 10.76 4.18 -4.30
CA SER A 67 12.22 3.99 -4.24
C SER A 67 12.59 2.52 -3.97
N LEU A 68 11.75 1.79 -3.22
CA LEU A 68 11.90 0.38 -2.95
C LEU A 68 10.56 -0.22 -2.55
N ALA A 69 10.20 -1.37 -3.11
CA ALA A 69 9.12 -2.23 -2.65
C ALA A 69 9.68 -3.60 -2.29
N ASN A 70 9.16 -4.25 -1.25
CA ASN A 70 9.65 -5.55 -0.82
C ASN A 70 8.53 -6.48 -0.39
N ASP A 71 8.61 -7.72 -0.86
CA ASP A 71 7.85 -8.85 -0.31
C ASP A 71 8.70 -10.13 -0.33
N ILE A 72 8.35 -11.09 0.52
CA ILE A 72 9.03 -12.39 0.59
C ILE A 72 8.51 -13.38 -0.46
N GLN A 73 7.32 -13.14 -1.02
CA GLN A 73 6.68 -14.03 -1.98
C GLN A 73 6.90 -13.54 -3.41
N ASP A 74 7.35 -14.43 -4.27
CA ASP A 74 7.58 -14.17 -5.70
C ASP A 74 6.31 -13.72 -6.43
N CYS A 75 5.19 -14.40 -6.19
CA CYS A 75 3.90 -14.04 -6.77
C CYS A 75 3.43 -12.62 -6.35
N CYS A 76 3.76 -12.17 -5.13
CA CYS A 76 3.49 -10.82 -4.68
C CYS A 76 4.33 -9.81 -5.45
N VAL A 77 5.63 -10.05 -5.56
CA VAL A 77 6.58 -9.20 -6.28
C VAL A 77 6.21 -9.07 -7.77
N ASP A 78 5.81 -10.18 -8.40
CA ASP A 78 5.39 -10.17 -9.80
C ASP A 78 4.05 -9.44 -9.99
N THR A 79 3.11 -9.65 -9.05
CA THR A 79 1.83 -8.93 -9.07
C THR A 79 2.04 -7.42 -8.82
N TYR A 80 2.93 -7.06 -7.89
CA TYR A 80 3.30 -5.66 -7.66
C TYR A 80 3.86 -5.03 -8.93
N ALA A 81 4.85 -5.67 -9.57
CA ALA A 81 5.46 -5.18 -10.80
C ALA A 81 4.44 -5.01 -11.94
N HIS A 82 3.43 -5.90 -12.00
CA HIS A 82 2.35 -5.80 -12.96
C HIS A 82 1.40 -4.63 -12.66
N ASN A 83 1.08 -4.41 -11.39
CA ASN A 83 0.16 -3.35 -10.96
C ASN A 83 0.80 -1.96 -10.95
N HIS A 84 2.13 -1.89 -10.80
CA HIS A 84 2.93 -0.66 -10.71
C HIS A 84 3.97 -0.59 -11.83
N PRO A 85 3.56 -0.51 -13.11
CA PRO A 85 4.48 -0.49 -14.24
C PRO A 85 5.37 0.75 -14.28
N GLU A 86 5.00 1.82 -13.55
CA GLU A 86 5.81 3.02 -13.35
C GLU A 86 7.02 2.76 -12.45
N THR A 87 6.97 1.75 -11.58
CA THR A 87 8.06 1.39 -10.66
C THR A 87 9.12 0.56 -11.40
N PRO A 88 10.39 0.99 -11.45
CA PRO A 88 11.46 0.20 -12.06
C PRO A 88 11.58 -1.18 -11.41
N ARG A 89 11.81 -2.22 -12.21
CA ARG A 89 11.84 -3.61 -11.72
C ARG A 89 12.94 -3.85 -10.67
N ASP A 90 14.06 -3.15 -10.78
CA ASP A 90 15.18 -3.19 -9.82
C ASP A 90 14.88 -2.49 -8.48
N HIS A 91 13.77 -1.74 -8.39
CA HIS A 91 13.27 -1.20 -7.13
C HIS A 91 12.38 -2.21 -6.37
N ILE A 92 11.96 -3.31 -7.01
CA ILE A 92 11.06 -4.30 -6.42
C ILE A 92 11.88 -5.52 -5.99
N VAL A 93 11.99 -5.73 -4.70
CA VAL A 93 12.91 -6.68 -4.07
C VAL A 93 12.16 -7.91 -3.55
N LEU A 94 12.47 -9.06 -4.11
CA LEU A 94 12.07 -10.37 -3.56
C LEU A 94 13.05 -10.74 -2.44
N GLY A 95 12.58 -10.94 -1.22
CA GLY A 95 13.42 -11.41 -0.13
C GLY A 95 12.86 -11.18 1.27
N ASP A 96 13.50 -11.82 2.24
CA ASP A 96 13.19 -11.63 3.66
C ASP A 96 13.53 -10.19 4.07
N ILE A 97 12.64 -9.58 4.84
CA ILE A 97 12.82 -8.21 5.37
C ILE A 97 14.14 -8.04 6.14
N LYS A 98 14.63 -9.08 6.80
CA LYS A 98 15.92 -9.04 7.51
C LYS A 98 17.10 -8.83 6.56
N ASP A 99 17.04 -9.42 5.38
CA ASP A 99 18.05 -9.23 4.35
C ASP A 99 17.93 -7.84 3.72
N VAL A 100 16.70 -7.33 3.56
CA VAL A 100 16.45 -5.95 3.14
C VAL A 100 17.06 -4.97 4.13
N VAL A 101 16.77 -5.12 5.43
CA VAL A 101 17.36 -4.29 6.50
C VAL A 101 18.89 -4.30 6.46
N LYS A 102 19.49 -5.47 6.26
CA LYS A 102 20.95 -5.65 6.22
C LYS A 102 21.58 -4.96 5.01
N ASN A 103 20.93 -4.98 3.86
CA ASN A 103 21.46 -4.49 2.59
C ASN A 103 20.81 -3.18 2.13
N LEU A 104 20.12 -2.47 3.01
CA LEU A 104 19.23 -1.35 2.68
C LEU A 104 19.92 -0.25 1.87
N ASP A 105 21.12 0.17 2.29
CA ASP A 105 21.90 1.21 1.59
C ASP A 105 22.25 0.81 0.15
N LYS A 106 22.62 -0.46 -0.04
CA LYS A 106 22.91 -1.02 -1.37
C LYS A 106 21.65 -1.08 -2.22
N LEU A 107 20.53 -1.52 -1.64
CA LEU A 107 19.26 -1.64 -2.33
C LEU A 107 18.70 -0.27 -2.72
N LEU A 108 18.85 0.73 -1.88
CA LEU A 108 18.45 2.11 -2.18
C LEU A 108 19.39 2.79 -3.17
N ALA A 109 20.67 2.40 -3.23
CA ALA A 109 21.64 2.96 -4.17
C ALA A 109 21.67 4.52 -4.15
N GLY A 110 21.56 5.12 -2.98
CA GLY A 110 21.54 6.57 -2.79
C GLY A 110 20.20 7.26 -3.07
N ARG A 111 19.13 6.52 -3.35
CA ARG A 111 17.78 7.09 -3.53
C ARG A 111 17.25 7.63 -2.21
N ASN A 112 16.69 8.83 -2.26
CA ASN A 112 16.03 9.45 -1.11
C ASN A 112 14.74 8.73 -0.75
N VAL A 113 14.31 8.88 0.52
CA VAL A 113 13.05 8.35 1.03
C VAL A 113 12.42 9.39 1.93
N ASP A 114 11.20 9.80 1.59
CA ASP A 114 10.41 10.76 2.38
C ASP A 114 9.44 10.04 3.32
N ILE A 115 8.95 8.85 2.91
CA ILE A 115 8.00 8.07 3.67
C ILE A 115 8.30 6.57 3.57
N VAL A 116 8.10 5.85 4.68
CA VAL A 116 8.05 4.39 4.70
C VAL A 116 6.62 3.96 4.95
N VAL A 117 6.08 3.11 4.07
CA VAL A 117 4.75 2.52 4.22
C VAL A 117 4.86 1.01 4.30
N GLY A 118 3.84 0.32 4.82
CA GLY A 118 3.81 -1.14 4.81
C GLY A 118 2.86 -1.76 5.80
N GLY A 119 2.57 -3.04 5.59
CA GLY A 119 1.70 -3.85 6.43
C GLY A 119 2.41 -5.10 6.94
N PRO A 120 3.27 -5.02 7.98
CA PRO A 120 3.96 -6.18 8.51
C PRO A 120 2.95 -7.25 8.97
N PRO A 121 3.08 -8.52 8.51
CA PRO A 121 2.15 -9.57 8.90
C PRO A 121 2.14 -9.81 10.41
N CYS A 122 0.94 -9.88 10.96
CA CYS A 122 0.70 -10.08 12.38
C CYS A 122 0.24 -11.53 12.62
N GLN A 123 1.17 -12.46 12.75
CA GLN A 123 0.85 -13.89 12.92
C GLN A 123 0.59 -14.29 14.37
N GLY A 124 0.90 -13.45 15.36
CA GLY A 124 0.79 -13.73 16.80
C GLY A 124 -0.44 -13.17 17.52
N PHE A 125 -1.22 -12.29 16.89
CA PHE A 125 -2.33 -11.57 17.53
C PHE A 125 -3.70 -12.21 17.27
N SER A 126 -3.79 -13.53 17.22
CA SER A 126 -5.09 -14.20 17.30
C SER A 126 -5.64 -14.02 18.72
N MET A 127 -6.94 -13.71 18.82
CA MET A 127 -7.65 -13.29 20.03
C MET A 127 -7.52 -14.21 21.26
N ALA A 128 -6.82 -15.32 21.19
CA ALA A 128 -6.79 -16.37 22.21
C ALA A 128 -5.67 -16.25 23.26
N ASN A 129 -4.67 -15.35 23.12
CA ASN A 129 -3.54 -15.38 24.05
C ASN A 129 -2.90 -14.01 24.31
N ARG A 130 -3.50 -13.23 25.23
CA ARG A 130 -3.06 -11.86 25.55
C ARG A 130 -1.69 -11.74 26.23
N GLN A 131 -1.14 -12.81 26.80
CA GLN A 131 0.04 -12.75 27.68
C GLN A 131 1.39 -13.11 27.01
N ARG A 132 1.39 -13.56 25.75
CA ARG A 132 2.60 -13.98 25.03
C ARG A 132 2.99 -13.06 23.87
N LEU A 133 2.45 -11.84 23.81
CA LEU A 133 2.42 -11.03 22.59
C LEU A 133 3.72 -10.30 22.28
N ILE A 134 4.50 -9.92 23.27
CA ILE A 134 5.68 -9.05 23.09
C ILE A 134 6.91 -9.86 22.69
N ASP A 135 7.07 -11.08 23.23
CA ASP A 135 8.23 -11.95 23.00
C ASP A 135 8.00 -13.05 21.95
N ASP A 136 6.84 -13.05 21.28
CA ASP A 136 6.54 -14.05 20.25
C ASP A 136 7.47 -13.82 19.03
N PRO A 137 8.26 -14.84 18.63
CA PRO A 137 9.14 -14.73 17.44
C PRO A 137 8.43 -14.30 16.16
N ARG A 138 7.10 -14.51 16.09
CA ARG A 138 6.26 -14.11 14.95
C ARG A 138 6.00 -12.60 14.87
N ASN A 139 6.26 -11.86 15.94
CA ASN A 139 6.10 -10.40 15.98
C ASN A 139 7.36 -9.64 15.55
N HIS A 140 8.42 -10.34 15.17
CA HIS A 140 9.66 -9.70 14.74
C HIS A 140 9.53 -8.88 13.45
N LEU A 141 8.49 -9.12 12.64
CA LEU A 141 8.35 -8.44 11.35
C LEU A 141 8.07 -6.95 11.51
N TYR A 142 7.24 -6.53 12.50
CA TYR A 142 7.09 -5.09 12.76
C TYR A 142 8.38 -4.47 13.34
N LYS A 143 9.17 -5.21 14.11
CA LYS A 143 10.49 -4.74 14.57
C LYS A 143 11.44 -4.49 13.39
N SER A 144 11.41 -5.35 12.37
CA SER A 144 12.16 -5.12 11.13
C SER A 144 11.67 -3.87 10.38
N TYR A 145 10.35 -3.61 10.41
CA TYR A 145 9.80 -2.35 9.89
C TYR A 145 10.37 -1.14 10.66
N VAL A 146 10.36 -1.18 12.00
CA VAL A 146 10.96 -0.14 12.86
C VAL A 146 12.44 0.06 12.54
N GLU A 147 13.18 -1.02 12.31
CA GLU A 147 14.61 -0.95 11.94
C GLU A 147 14.83 -0.27 10.58
N VAL A 148 13.95 -0.49 9.59
CA VAL A 148 14.01 0.24 8.31
C VAL A 148 13.76 1.73 8.55
N VAL A 149 12.69 2.09 9.29
CA VAL A 149 12.38 3.49 9.62
C VAL A 149 13.57 4.16 10.33
N LYS A 150 14.18 3.46 11.31
CA LYS A 150 15.37 3.95 12.02
C LYS A 150 16.55 4.21 11.09
N LYS A 151 16.82 3.31 10.13
CA LYS A 151 17.96 3.42 9.22
C LYS A 151 17.76 4.49 8.15
N VAL A 152 16.57 4.54 7.57
CA VAL A 152 16.23 5.49 6.49
C VAL A 152 15.98 6.88 7.03
N HIS A 153 15.44 6.98 8.24
CA HIS A 153 15.01 8.22 8.90
C HIS A 153 14.11 9.09 8.01
N PRO A 154 12.98 8.52 7.49
CA PRO A 154 12.06 9.25 6.64
C PRO A 154 11.33 10.35 7.42
N LYS A 155 10.75 11.32 6.72
CA LYS A 155 9.92 12.37 7.35
C LYS A 155 8.68 11.80 8.03
N PHE A 156 8.06 10.82 7.36
CA PHE A 156 6.83 10.14 7.82
C PHE A 156 6.95 8.62 7.68
N PHE A 157 6.15 7.91 8.45
CA PHE A 157 5.83 6.51 8.17
C PHE A 157 4.34 6.25 8.33
N VAL A 158 3.84 5.25 7.60
CA VAL A 158 2.48 4.72 7.73
C VAL A 158 2.54 3.20 7.82
N MET A 159 2.11 2.64 8.95
CA MET A 159 2.08 1.20 9.16
C MET A 159 0.64 0.72 9.31
N GLU A 160 0.22 -0.22 8.46
CA GLU A 160 -1.08 -0.89 8.54
C GLU A 160 -0.99 -2.19 9.31
N ASN A 161 -2.03 -2.49 10.10
CA ASN A 161 -2.14 -3.79 10.72
C ASN A 161 -3.61 -4.16 11.04
N VAL A 162 -3.82 -5.39 11.49
CA VAL A 162 -5.15 -5.84 11.93
C VAL A 162 -5.56 -5.18 13.24
N LYS A 163 -6.87 -5.00 13.46
CA LYS A 163 -7.45 -4.42 14.68
C LYS A 163 -6.95 -5.08 15.97
N GLY A 164 -6.63 -6.38 15.92
CA GLY A 164 -6.10 -7.13 17.07
C GLY A 164 -4.80 -6.55 17.66
N MET A 165 -4.01 -5.85 16.84
CA MET A 165 -2.77 -5.21 17.28
C MET A 165 -3.00 -3.99 18.18
N LEU A 166 -4.24 -3.50 18.32
CA LEU A 166 -4.59 -2.42 19.24
C LEU A 166 -4.22 -2.76 20.69
N SER A 167 -4.26 -4.04 21.09
CA SER A 167 -3.91 -4.50 22.43
C SER A 167 -2.45 -4.25 22.82
N VAL A 168 -1.57 -4.04 21.87
CA VAL A 168 -0.14 -3.74 22.04
C VAL A 168 0.28 -2.42 21.40
N ALA A 169 -0.71 -1.60 21.02
CA ALA A 169 -0.45 -0.36 20.29
C ALA A 169 0.50 0.57 21.05
N GLU A 170 0.41 0.66 22.36
CA GLU A 170 1.28 1.54 23.15
C GLU A 170 2.74 1.07 23.09
N GLN A 171 3.01 -0.23 23.14
CA GLN A 171 4.37 -0.76 22.97
C GLN A 171 4.94 -0.42 21.59
N VAL A 172 4.11 -0.54 20.53
CA VAL A 172 4.53 -0.17 19.16
C VAL A 172 4.84 1.33 19.09
N LYS A 173 4.01 2.17 19.70
CA LYS A 173 4.26 3.61 19.79
C LYS A 173 5.57 3.92 20.51
N GLU A 174 5.85 3.23 21.64
CA GLU A 174 7.11 3.40 22.39
C GLU A 174 8.32 3.02 21.56
N ASP A 175 8.26 1.95 20.77
CA ASP A 175 9.35 1.55 19.88
C ASP A 175 9.66 2.62 18.83
N PHE A 176 8.65 3.30 18.27
CA PHE A 176 8.86 4.42 17.36
C PHE A 176 9.31 5.70 18.07
N ARG A 177 8.79 5.98 19.26
CA ARG A 177 9.26 7.12 20.10
C ARG A 177 10.73 6.96 20.45
N ALA A 178 11.18 5.73 20.73
CA ALA A 178 12.58 5.44 21.06
C ALA A 178 13.55 5.73 19.89
N ILE A 179 13.06 5.82 18.67
CA ILE A 179 13.85 6.19 17.48
C ILE A 179 13.55 7.62 16.98
N GLY A 180 12.87 8.45 17.78
CA GLY A 180 12.70 9.88 17.54
C GLY A 180 11.42 10.27 16.79
N TYR A 181 10.42 9.40 16.71
CA TYR A 181 9.14 9.70 16.04
C TYR A 181 8.01 9.97 17.03
N SER A 182 7.23 11.01 16.77
CA SER A 182 5.87 11.08 17.31
C SER A 182 4.98 10.13 16.53
N VAL A 183 4.04 9.45 17.18
CA VAL A 183 3.18 8.44 16.53
C VAL A 183 1.82 8.37 17.18
N GLU A 184 0.78 8.32 16.35
CA GLU A 184 -0.59 8.01 16.74
C GLU A 184 -1.17 6.87 15.90
N CYS A 185 -2.25 6.25 16.40
CA CYS A 185 -2.90 5.18 15.66
C CYS A 185 -4.41 5.16 15.88
N HIS A 186 -5.14 4.90 14.79
CA HIS A 186 -6.60 4.80 14.80
C HIS A 186 -7.07 3.61 13.95
N ILE A 187 -8.27 3.11 14.26
CA ILE A 187 -8.94 2.12 13.42
C ILE A 187 -9.69 2.85 12.32
N LEU A 188 -9.31 2.58 11.08
CA LEU A 188 -10.03 3.04 9.90
C LEU A 188 -10.83 1.89 9.30
N ASN A 189 -12.03 2.18 8.76
CA ASN A 189 -12.83 1.20 8.06
C ASN A 189 -12.92 1.59 6.58
N ALA A 190 -12.50 0.70 5.69
CA ALA A 190 -12.45 0.95 4.26
C ALA A 190 -13.82 1.38 3.67
N LYS A 191 -14.94 0.91 4.26
CA LYS A 191 -16.29 1.30 3.83
C LYS A 191 -16.53 2.82 3.93
N ASN A 192 -15.92 3.48 4.91
CA ASN A 192 -16.07 4.92 5.13
C ASN A 192 -15.30 5.75 4.08
N PHE A 193 -14.47 5.08 3.27
CA PHE A 193 -13.66 5.66 2.20
C PHE A 193 -14.09 5.17 0.81
N GLY A 194 -15.38 4.82 0.65
CA GLY A 194 -15.96 4.45 -0.64
C GLY A 194 -15.65 3.01 -1.11
N VAL A 195 -14.96 2.20 -0.29
CA VAL A 195 -14.72 0.80 -0.63
C VAL A 195 -15.92 -0.06 -0.18
N PRO A 196 -16.53 -0.87 -1.06
CA PRO A 196 -17.71 -1.68 -0.73
C PRO A 196 -17.34 -2.92 0.13
N GLN A 197 -16.54 -2.72 1.16
CA GLN A 197 -16.06 -3.75 2.07
C GLN A 197 -15.99 -3.23 3.50
N ASN A 198 -16.61 -3.95 4.43
CA ASN A 198 -16.43 -3.70 5.86
C ASN A 198 -15.06 -4.27 6.30
N ARG A 199 -14.01 -3.46 6.19
CA ARG A 199 -12.61 -3.83 6.49
C ARG A 199 -12.00 -2.85 7.46
N GLU A 200 -11.95 -3.22 8.73
CA GLU A 200 -11.28 -2.44 9.77
C GLU A 200 -9.77 -2.73 9.81
N ARG A 201 -8.97 -1.69 9.84
CA ARG A 201 -7.52 -1.77 9.98
C ARG A 201 -7.00 -0.74 10.98
N LEU A 202 -6.01 -1.13 11.75
CA LEU A 202 -5.27 -0.23 12.63
C LEU A 202 -4.17 0.43 11.81
N ILE A 203 -4.24 1.75 11.71
CA ILE A 203 -3.27 2.55 10.97
C ILE A 203 -2.46 3.35 11.98
N TYR A 204 -1.14 3.22 11.89
CA TYR A 204 -0.18 4.05 12.62
C TYR A 204 0.36 5.11 11.66
N ILE A 205 0.37 6.35 12.10
CA ILE A 205 1.03 7.46 11.39
C ILE A 205 2.04 8.06 12.35
N GLY A 206 3.28 8.19 11.90
CA GLY A 206 4.31 8.83 12.67
C GLY A 206 5.20 9.76 11.84
N ASN A 207 5.75 10.77 12.50
CA ASN A 207 6.66 11.73 11.89
C ASN A 207 7.75 12.18 12.85
N CYS A 208 8.86 12.67 12.29
CA CYS A 208 9.96 13.31 13.02
C CYS A 208 9.99 14.84 12.85
N LEU A 209 8.93 15.45 12.30
CA LEU A 209 8.86 16.87 11.98
C LEU A 209 8.15 17.69 13.06
N GLY A 210 7.61 17.05 14.11
CA GLY A 210 6.82 17.72 15.14
C GLY A 210 5.39 18.08 14.71
N VAL A 211 4.91 17.49 13.60
CA VAL A 211 3.50 17.63 13.18
C VAL A 211 2.61 16.84 14.14
N ASP A 212 1.44 17.39 14.47
CA ASP A 212 0.46 16.71 15.29
C ASP A 212 -0.23 15.59 14.49
N ASN A 213 0.09 14.34 14.83
CA ASN A 213 -0.49 13.17 14.16
C ASN A 213 -1.99 13.01 14.46
N GLU A 214 -2.47 13.47 15.61
CA GLU A 214 -3.91 13.45 15.92
C GLU A 214 -4.69 14.41 15.00
N GLN A 215 -4.12 15.56 14.69
CA GLN A 215 -4.72 16.46 13.70
C GLN A 215 -4.79 15.80 12.31
N ILE A 216 -3.76 15.04 11.89
CA ILE A 216 -3.80 14.30 10.61
C ILE A 216 -4.97 13.30 10.60
N PHE A 217 -5.18 12.56 11.68
CA PHE A 217 -6.32 11.63 11.78
C PHE A 217 -7.65 12.35 11.77
N ASN A 218 -7.77 13.49 12.44
CA ASN A 218 -8.98 14.31 12.42
C ASN A 218 -9.33 14.77 10.99
N GLU A 219 -8.34 15.18 10.21
CA GLU A 219 -8.53 15.54 8.80
C GLU A 219 -8.95 14.32 7.95
N ILE A 220 -8.36 13.14 8.18
CA ILE A 220 -8.76 11.89 7.52
C ILE A 220 -10.22 11.53 7.84
N PHE A 221 -10.64 11.65 9.10
CA PHE A 221 -12.03 11.40 9.50
C PHE A 221 -13.00 12.41 8.87
N ALA A 222 -12.64 13.70 8.85
CA ALA A 222 -13.46 14.72 8.21
C ALA A 222 -13.64 14.49 6.70
N LEU A 223 -12.59 14.02 6.01
CA LEU A 223 -12.68 13.62 4.60
C LEU A 223 -13.68 12.47 4.41
N SER A 224 -13.67 11.48 5.30
CA SER A 224 -14.54 10.30 5.18
C SER A 224 -16.04 10.63 5.30
N GLU A 225 -16.40 11.70 6.01
CA GLU A 225 -17.81 12.11 6.18
C GLU A 225 -18.49 12.52 4.86
N ASN A 226 -17.72 12.92 3.86
CA ASN A 226 -18.23 13.38 2.57
C ASN A 226 -18.14 12.30 1.46
N ILE A 227 -17.65 11.12 1.77
CA ILE A 227 -17.51 10.02 0.81
C ILE A 227 -18.79 9.17 0.85
N PRO A 228 -19.49 8.96 -0.30
CA PRO A 228 -20.68 8.13 -0.33
C PRO A 228 -20.34 6.68 -0.03
N GLU A 229 -21.21 6.03 0.75
CA GLU A 229 -21.09 4.58 0.96
C GLU A 229 -21.47 3.85 -0.33
N HIS A 230 -20.66 2.84 -0.69
CA HIS A 230 -20.93 1.91 -1.77
C HIS A 230 -21.16 0.50 -1.22
N ASN A 231 -22.07 -0.22 -1.83
CA ASN A 231 -22.32 -1.61 -1.50
C ASN A 231 -21.71 -2.56 -2.55
N LEU A 232 -21.68 -3.85 -2.24
CA LEU A 232 -21.12 -4.86 -3.15
C LEU A 232 -21.87 -4.92 -4.49
N GLY A 233 -23.18 -4.66 -4.49
CA GLY A 233 -23.99 -4.60 -5.71
C GLY A 233 -23.52 -3.48 -6.64
N ASP A 234 -23.19 -2.31 -6.09
CA ASP A 234 -22.65 -1.18 -6.87
C ASP A 234 -21.33 -1.57 -7.54
N ALA A 235 -20.42 -2.20 -6.79
CA ALA A 235 -19.12 -2.60 -7.29
C ALA A 235 -19.19 -3.71 -8.34
N LEU A 236 -20.14 -4.65 -8.20
CA LEU A 236 -20.30 -5.77 -9.11
C LEU A 236 -21.27 -5.49 -10.27
N PHE A 237 -21.92 -4.33 -10.29
CA PHE A 237 -22.94 -4.00 -11.27
C PHE A 237 -22.49 -4.19 -12.72
N ALA A 238 -21.26 -3.83 -13.03
CA ALA A 238 -20.67 -4.00 -14.36
C ALA A 238 -20.42 -5.47 -14.74
N LEU A 239 -20.38 -6.37 -13.74
CA LEU A 239 -20.11 -7.80 -13.92
C LEU A 239 -21.40 -8.65 -13.93
N ARG A 240 -22.57 -8.05 -13.75
CA ARG A 240 -23.85 -8.76 -13.60
C ARG A 240 -24.24 -9.66 -14.79
N GLU A 241 -23.71 -9.38 -15.97
CA GLU A 241 -23.97 -10.14 -17.19
C GLU A 241 -22.92 -11.22 -17.47
N LEU A 242 -21.88 -11.30 -16.60
CA LEU A 242 -20.86 -12.35 -16.70
C LEU A 242 -21.35 -13.63 -16.02
N GLU A 243 -21.37 -14.72 -16.76
CA GLU A 243 -21.63 -16.03 -16.17
C GLU A 243 -20.43 -16.50 -15.34
N ALA A 244 -20.70 -17.12 -14.20
CA ALA A 244 -19.66 -17.74 -13.40
C ALA A 244 -18.98 -18.86 -14.18
N SER A 245 -17.67 -18.79 -14.36
CA SER A 245 -16.91 -19.86 -14.98
C SER A 245 -17.00 -21.13 -14.11
N ARG A 246 -17.44 -22.24 -14.70
CA ARG A 246 -17.42 -23.57 -14.08
C ARG A 246 -16.08 -24.27 -14.22
N VAL A 247 -15.15 -23.68 -14.94
CA VAL A 247 -13.81 -24.22 -15.13
C VAL A 247 -12.97 -23.88 -13.91
N LYS A 248 -12.34 -24.88 -13.29
CA LYS A 248 -11.32 -24.64 -12.25
C LYS A 248 -10.29 -23.66 -12.83
N ASN A 249 -9.94 -22.63 -12.06
CA ASN A 249 -8.87 -21.69 -12.44
C ASN A 249 -7.66 -22.49 -12.93
N SER A 250 -7.49 -22.58 -14.22
CA SER A 250 -6.24 -22.97 -14.83
C SER A 250 -5.44 -21.70 -15.06
N THR A 251 -4.14 -21.77 -14.97
CA THR A 251 -3.21 -20.66 -15.22
C THR A 251 -3.37 -20.01 -16.61
N GLU A 252 -4.17 -20.60 -17.48
CA GLU A 252 -4.50 -20.10 -18.82
C GLU A 252 -5.73 -19.17 -18.87
N SER A 253 -6.54 -19.10 -17.81
CA SER A 253 -7.74 -18.23 -17.75
C SER A 253 -7.48 -16.87 -17.11
N GLY A 254 -6.25 -16.49 -16.86
CA GLY A 254 -5.82 -15.25 -16.20
C GLY A 254 -5.77 -14.02 -17.12
N SER A 255 -6.57 -13.96 -18.17
CA SER A 255 -6.65 -12.80 -19.04
C SER A 255 -8.08 -12.24 -19.01
N ILE A 256 -8.39 -11.47 -18.00
CA ILE A 256 -9.45 -10.45 -18.06
C ILE A 256 -8.84 -9.11 -17.71
#